data_db3b4e6a4f6adea958c46b1af1808d5d
#
_entry.id   db3b4e6a4f6adea958c46b1af1808d5d
#
_cell.length_a   1.000
_cell.length_b   1.000
_cell.length_c   1.000
_cell.angle_alpha   90.00
_cell.angle_beta   90.00
_cell.angle_gamma   90.00
#
_symmetry.space_group_name_H-M   'P 1'
#
loop_
_entity.id
_entity.type
_entity.pdbx_description
1 polymer ?
#
loop_
_entity_poly.entity_id
_entity_poly.type
_entity_poly.pdbx_seq_one_letter_code
_entity_poly.pdbx_strand_id
1 'polypeptide(L)'
;MTEVELRQAIADTLKKYQTETLANAATHLLDVLGYASEKRLALKPNTLANFLSTFSHGRTLNDRYAMPDEWKSVDFLFQLTDEEVRASANQEFDFESKGAYNGSIINSYLFLAIELKGSHYSRSALAGITREVNKLFDMPALILFRHGDTLTLSIINRRLHKREAGKDVLEKVTLIQDIQLTNTHRAHIDILADLSLSALHRRRSFTNFVGLHEAWQKTLDTSELNKRFFQDLANWYFWALPQVRFPKDAEGRGGSGFA
;
A
#
# COMPACT_ATOMS: atom_id res chain seq x y z
N MET A 1 17.89 3.86 -10.39
CA MET A 1 17.17 5.06 -9.89
C MET A 1 17.62 5.34 -8.47
N THR A 2 18.10 6.54 -8.18
CA THR A 2 18.49 6.95 -6.83
C THR A 2 17.24 7.14 -5.95
N GLU A 3 17.43 7.18 -4.63
CA GLU A 3 16.31 7.36 -3.69
C GLU A 3 15.62 8.73 -3.86
N VAL A 4 16.38 9.76 -4.23
CA VAL A 4 15.84 11.10 -4.53
C VAL A 4 15.01 11.10 -5.82
N GLU A 5 15.52 10.45 -6.86
CA GLU A 5 14.80 10.30 -8.13
C GLU A 5 13.50 9.49 -7.95
N LEU A 6 13.52 8.44 -7.12
CA LEU A 6 12.32 7.65 -6.82
C LEU A 6 11.24 8.51 -6.13
N ARG A 7 11.62 9.28 -5.10
CA ARG A 7 10.68 10.17 -4.42
C ARG A 7 10.07 11.20 -5.35
N GLN A 8 10.90 11.79 -6.24
CA GLN A 8 10.41 12.74 -7.22
C GLN A 8 9.45 12.07 -8.22
N ALA A 9 9.78 10.89 -8.73
CA ALA A 9 8.94 10.13 -9.64
C ALA A 9 7.58 9.77 -9.00
N ILE A 10 7.58 9.37 -7.72
CA ILE A 10 6.36 9.13 -6.96
C ILE A 10 5.50 10.39 -6.87
N ALA A 11 6.11 11.53 -6.48
CA ALA A 11 5.39 12.79 -6.36
C ALA A 11 4.77 13.24 -7.69
N ASP A 12 5.50 13.09 -8.78
CA ASP A 12 5.01 13.47 -10.12
C ASP A 12 3.92 12.52 -10.63
N THR A 13 4.01 11.23 -10.28
CA THR A 13 2.98 10.25 -10.62
C THR A 13 1.69 10.49 -9.85
N LEU A 14 1.76 10.87 -8.57
CA LEU A 14 0.57 11.21 -7.79
C LEU A 14 -0.20 12.40 -8.39
N LYS A 15 0.48 13.38 -8.99
CA LYS A 15 -0.18 14.48 -9.69
C LYS A 15 -0.97 14.04 -10.93
N LYS A 16 -0.55 12.95 -11.58
CA LYS A 16 -1.24 12.41 -12.77
C LYS A 16 -2.67 11.93 -12.48
N TYR A 17 -3.00 11.60 -11.23
CA TYR A 17 -4.37 11.26 -10.85
C TYR A 17 -5.40 12.37 -11.11
N GLN A 18 -4.95 13.60 -11.34
CA GLN A 18 -5.83 14.72 -11.70
C GLN A 18 -6.16 14.78 -13.18
N THR A 19 -5.30 14.25 -14.03
CA THR A 19 -5.38 14.39 -15.50
C THR A 19 -5.63 13.06 -16.21
N GLU A 20 -5.33 11.94 -15.56
CA GLU A 20 -5.47 10.60 -16.13
C GLU A 20 -6.64 9.83 -15.49
N THR A 21 -7.03 8.73 -16.14
CA THR A 21 -7.97 7.78 -15.54
C THR A 21 -7.34 7.13 -14.31
N LEU A 22 -8.18 6.71 -13.35
CA LEU A 22 -7.70 6.04 -12.14
C LEU A 22 -6.82 4.83 -12.48
N ALA A 23 -7.22 4.00 -13.43
CA ALA A 23 -6.46 2.83 -13.84
C ALA A 23 -5.06 3.18 -14.36
N ASN A 24 -4.94 4.20 -15.22
CA ASN A 24 -3.65 4.61 -15.78
C ASN A 24 -2.73 5.20 -14.70
N ALA A 25 -3.25 6.15 -13.90
CA ALA A 25 -2.48 6.78 -12.83
C ALA A 25 -2.01 5.76 -11.78
N ALA A 26 -2.89 4.82 -11.40
CA ALA A 26 -2.55 3.73 -10.48
C ALA A 26 -1.48 2.81 -11.05
N THR A 27 -1.59 2.44 -12.33
CA THR A 27 -0.58 1.62 -13.02
C THR A 27 0.78 2.34 -13.06
N HIS A 28 0.80 3.62 -13.43
CA HIS A 28 2.05 4.41 -13.42
C HIS A 28 2.70 4.48 -12.04
N LEU A 29 1.90 4.64 -10.96
CA LEU A 29 2.43 4.64 -9.60
C LEU A 29 3.05 3.28 -9.26
N LEU A 30 2.36 2.18 -9.59
CA LEU A 30 2.86 0.84 -9.33
C LEU A 30 4.11 0.51 -10.15
N ASP A 31 4.17 0.94 -11.41
CA ASP A 31 5.36 0.79 -12.27
C ASP A 31 6.57 1.53 -11.66
N VAL A 32 6.39 2.75 -11.15
CA VAL A 32 7.45 3.51 -10.45
C VAL A 32 7.92 2.79 -9.19
N LEU A 33 7.01 2.09 -8.50
CA LEU A 33 7.35 1.27 -7.33
C LEU A 33 7.96 -0.09 -7.69
N GLY A 34 8.05 -0.43 -8.98
CA GLY A 34 8.63 -1.68 -9.47
C GLY A 34 7.63 -2.83 -9.61
N TYR A 35 6.33 -2.57 -9.52
CA TYR A 35 5.27 -3.56 -9.69
C TYR A 35 4.66 -3.44 -11.08
N ALA A 36 5.06 -4.29 -11.99
CA ALA A 36 4.55 -4.33 -13.36
C ALA A 36 4.18 -5.76 -13.77
N SER A 37 3.11 -5.90 -14.57
CA SER A 37 2.70 -7.17 -15.15
C SER A 37 1.96 -6.96 -16.46
N GLU A 38 2.14 -7.90 -17.37
CA GLU A 38 1.37 -7.99 -18.62
C GLU A 38 0.02 -8.72 -18.42
N LYS A 39 -0.23 -9.33 -17.27
CA LYS A 39 -1.48 -10.04 -16.95
C LYS A 39 -2.56 -9.05 -16.53
N ARG A 40 -3.08 -8.33 -17.51
CA ARG A 40 -4.07 -7.27 -17.36
C ARG A 40 -5.43 -7.70 -17.90
N LEU A 41 -6.50 -7.19 -17.29
CA LEU A 41 -7.86 -7.35 -17.80
C LEU A 41 -8.62 -6.03 -17.69
N ALA A 42 -8.88 -5.41 -18.82
CA ALA A 42 -9.68 -4.19 -18.87
C ALA A 42 -11.18 -4.52 -18.73
N LEU A 43 -11.78 -4.12 -17.63
CA LEU A 43 -13.23 -4.20 -17.44
C LEU A 43 -13.93 -3.09 -18.23
N LYS A 44 -14.84 -3.46 -19.12
CA LYS A 44 -15.64 -2.51 -19.91
C LYS A 44 -17.12 -2.94 -19.90
N PRO A 45 -18.01 -2.19 -19.23
CA PRO A 45 -17.73 -1.03 -18.35
C PRO A 45 -17.03 -1.45 -17.04
N ASN A 46 -16.27 -0.52 -16.43
CA ASN A 46 -15.58 -0.73 -15.16
C ASN A 46 -16.51 -0.50 -13.95
N THR A 47 -17.66 -1.13 -13.97
CA THR A 47 -18.68 -1.08 -12.92
C THR A 47 -18.54 -2.24 -11.95
N LEU A 48 -19.04 -2.08 -10.72
CA LEU A 48 -19.08 -3.15 -9.73
C LEU A 48 -19.85 -4.38 -10.27
N ALA A 49 -20.96 -4.19 -10.97
CA ALA A 49 -21.75 -5.30 -11.55
C ALA A 49 -20.90 -6.14 -12.51
N ASN A 50 -20.16 -5.49 -13.42
CA ASN A 50 -19.28 -6.20 -14.36
C ASN A 50 -18.08 -6.86 -13.65
N PHE A 51 -17.52 -6.21 -12.63
CA PHE A 51 -16.49 -6.79 -11.80
C PHE A 51 -16.98 -8.06 -11.10
N LEU A 52 -18.14 -8.03 -10.47
CA LEU A 52 -18.73 -9.19 -9.81
C LEU A 52 -19.06 -10.32 -10.80
N SER A 53 -19.63 -9.99 -11.96
CA SER A 53 -19.92 -11.01 -12.99
C SER A 53 -18.65 -11.72 -13.48
N THR A 54 -17.52 -11.02 -13.49
CA THR A 54 -16.24 -11.56 -13.95
C THR A 54 -15.52 -12.37 -12.89
N PHE A 55 -15.51 -11.91 -11.63
CA PHE A 55 -14.62 -12.43 -10.60
C PHE A 55 -15.32 -13.10 -9.41
N SER A 56 -16.64 -12.97 -9.25
CA SER A 56 -17.29 -13.48 -8.03
C SER A 56 -17.34 -15.01 -7.95
N HIS A 57 -17.39 -15.70 -9.08
CA HIS A 57 -17.53 -17.17 -9.13
C HIS A 57 -18.62 -17.71 -8.19
N GLY A 58 -19.75 -16.97 -8.09
CA GLY A 58 -20.87 -17.29 -7.20
C GLY A 58 -20.70 -16.84 -5.75
N ARG A 59 -19.60 -16.20 -5.39
CA ARG A 59 -19.42 -15.55 -4.09
C ARG A 59 -20.14 -14.21 -4.09
N THR A 60 -20.69 -13.79 -2.95
CA THR A 60 -21.40 -12.52 -2.80
C THR A 60 -20.67 -11.62 -1.82
N LEU A 61 -20.77 -10.31 -2.05
CA LEU A 61 -20.31 -9.31 -1.09
C LEU A 61 -21.40 -9.10 -0.02
N ASN A 62 -20.96 -8.77 1.19
CA ASN A 62 -21.88 -8.27 2.20
C ASN A 62 -22.02 -6.75 2.02
N ASP A 63 -23.20 -6.30 1.58
CA ASP A 63 -23.48 -4.91 1.21
C ASP A 63 -23.18 -3.92 2.34
N ARG A 64 -23.43 -4.31 3.58
CA ARG A 64 -23.15 -3.48 4.76
C ARG A 64 -21.67 -3.08 4.84
N TYR A 65 -20.77 -3.95 4.43
CA TYR A 65 -19.32 -3.73 4.51
C TYR A 65 -18.69 -3.38 3.18
N ALA A 66 -19.25 -3.88 2.08
CA ALA A 66 -18.78 -3.59 0.72
C ALA A 66 -19.22 -2.21 0.24
N MET A 67 -20.34 -1.67 0.77
CA MET A 67 -20.87 -0.36 0.39
C MET A 67 -21.03 -0.19 -1.13
N PRO A 68 -21.76 -1.09 -1.83
CA PRO A 68 -21.79 -1.15 -3.29
C PRO A 68 -22.27 0.16 -3.93
N ASP A 69 -23.18 0.89 -3.29
CA ASP A 69 -23.71 2.16 -3.77
C ASP A 69 -22.66 3.29 -3.77
N GLU A 70 -21.58 3.15 -3.01
CA GLU A 70 -20.50 4.12 -2.94
C GLU A 70 -19.44 3.95 -4.04
N TRP A 71 -19.48 2.87 -4.80
CA TRP A 71 -18.51 2.64 -5.86
C TRP A 71 -18.87 3.43 -7.12
N LYS A 72 -17.93 4.21 -7.60
CA LYS A 72 -18.02 4.92 -8.88
C LYS A 72 -17.46 4.08 -10.01
N SER A 73 -16.29 3.46 -9.78
CA SER A 73 -15.67 2.53 -10.72
C SER A 73 -14.78 1.53 -9.98
N VAL A 74 -14.50 0.41 -10.63
CA VAL A 74 -13.52 -0.58 -10.20
C VAL A 74 -12.73 -1.08 -11.40
N ASP A 75 -11.41 -1.02 -11.30
CA ASP A 75 -10.48 -1.46 -12.33
C ASP A 75 -9.60 -2.58 -11.79
N PHE A 76 -9.52 -3.68 -12.55
CA PHE A 76 -8.50 -4.69 -12.37
C PHE A 76 -7.25 -4.21 -13.10
N LEU A 77 -6.20 -3.90 -12.37
CA LEU A 77 -4.97 -3.36 -12.96
C LEU A 77 -4.13 -4.49 -13.56
N PHE A 78 -3.73 -5.43 -12.73
CA PHE A 78 -2.99 -6.62 -13.15
C PHE A 78 -2.88 -7.66 -12.02
N GLN A 79 -2.44 -8.87 -12.39
CA GLN A 79 -2.01 -9.91 -11.47
C GLN A 79 -0.49 -10.05 -11.57
N LEU A 80 0.20 -9.82 -10.48
CA LEU A 80 1.65 -10.01 -10.38
C LEU A 80 1.95 -11.45 -9.98
N THR A 81 2.83 -12.12 -10.72
CA THR A 81 3.27 -13.49 -10.44
C THR A 81 4.76 -13.52 -10.08
N ASP A 82 5.19 -14.63 -9.49
CA ASP A 82 6.61 -14.84 -9.12
C ASP A 82 7.56 -14.79 -10.34
N GLU A 83 7.12 -15.21 -11.51
CA GLU A 83 7.89 -15.12 -12.75
C GLU A 83 8.16 -13.66 -13.15
N GLU A 84 7.13 -12.80 -13.03
CA GLU A 84 7.25 -11.38 -13.36
C GLU A 84 8.08 -10.61 -12.33
N VAL A 85 7.97 -10.94 -11.06
CA VAL A 85 8.84 -10.37 -10.02
C VAL A 85 10.30 -10.73 -10.29
N ARG A 86 10.59 -11.98 -10.69
CA ARG A 86 11.94 -12.40 -11.08
C ARG A 86 12.44 -11.66 -12.31
N ALA A 87 11.60 -11.50 -13.34
CA ALA A 87 11.97 -10.81 -14.56
C ALA A 87 12.21 -9.31 -14.35
N SER A 88 11.40 -8.65 -13.54
CA SER A 88 11.55 -7.21 -13.22
C SER A 88 12.69 -6.94 -12.25
N ALA A 89 13.01 -7.88 -11.39
CA ALA A 89 14.10 -7.79 -10.43
C ALA A 89 15.51 -7.92 -11.04
N ASN A 90 15.59 -8.41 -12.18
CA ASN A 90 16.67 -8.49 -13.19
C ASN A 90 18.13 -8.44 -12.77
N GLN A 91 18.54 -8.61 -11.57
CA GLN A 91 19.93 -8.65 -11.09
C GLN A 91 20.06 -8.19 -9.63
N GLU A 92 19.03 -7.61 -9.04
CA GLU A 92 19.14 -7.08 -7.67
C GLU A 92 18.90 -8.16 -6.60
N PHE A 93 18.09 -9.19 -6.93
CA PHE A 93 17.81 -10.30 -6.02
C PHE A 93 17.32 -11.56 -6.74
N ASP A 94 17.60 -12.70 -6.13
CA ASP A 94 17.16 -14.01 -6.61
C ASP A 94 15.79 -14.35 -5.99
N PHE A 95 14.76 -14.45 -6.84
CA PHE A 95 13.41 -14.78 -6.40
C PHE A 95 13.16 -16.26 -6.66
N GLU A 96 12.93 -17.05 -5.63
CA GLU A 96 12.82 -18.51 -5.68
C GLU A 96 11.73 -19.00 -6.61
N SER A 97 12.01 -20.10 -7.32
CA SER A 97 11.03 -20.73 -8.19
C SER A 97 9.95 -21.48 -7.39
N LYS A 98 8.78 -21.69 -8.02
CA LYS A 98 7.63 -22.38 -7.42
C LYS A 98 7.93 -23.73 -6.77
N GLY A 99 8.98 -24.43 -7.20
CA GLY A 99 9.37 -25.73 -6.65
C GLY A 99 9.74 -25.72 -5.17
N ALA A 100 10.14 -24.56 -4.63
CA ALA A 100 10.44 -24.37 -3.22
C ALA A 100 9.20 -23.98 -2.38
N TYR A 101 8.06 -23.78 -3.00
CA TYR A 101 6.84 -23.26 -2.38
C TYR A 101 6.02 -24.39 -1.76
N ASN A 102 6.04 -24.48 -0.46
CA ASN A 102 5.33 -25.51 0.30
C ASN A 102 3.88 -25.07 0.58
N GLY A 103 3.00 -25.13 -0.41
CA GLY A 103 1.55 -25.00 -0.23
C GLY A 103 1.04 -23.64 0.24
N SER A 104 1.82 -22.56 0.13
CA SER A 104 1.35 -21.22 0.44
C SER A 104 0.31 -20.75 -0.57
N ILE A 105 -0.79 -20.20 -0.07
CA ILE A 105 -1.81 -19.55 -0.90
C ILE A 105 -1.33 -18.23 -1.51
N ILE A 106 -0.21 -17.68 -1.01
CA ILE A 106 0.35 -16.42 -1.48
C ILE A 106 1.42 -16.72 -2.52
N ASN A 107 0.98 -16.96 -3.75
CA ASN A 107 1.86 -17.20 -4.91
C ASN A 107 1.68 -16.13 -6.01
N SER A 108 0.80 -15.20 -5.83
CA SER A 108 0.55 -14.06 -6.70
C SER A 108 -0.19 -12.96 -5.94
N TYR A 109 -0.20 -11.76 -6.50
CA TYR A 109 -0.94 -10.62 -5.98
C TYR A 109 -1.82 -10.01 -7.06
N LEU A 110 -3.03 -9.62 -6.67
CA LEU A 110 -3.92 -8.82 -7.50
C LEU A 110 -3.76 -7.35 -7.13
N PHE A 111 -3.77 -6.51 -8.14
CA PHE A 111 -3.76 -5.07 -7.99
C PHE A 111 -5.05 -4.49 -8.56
N LEU A 112 -5.80 -3.80 -7.72
CA LEU A 112 -7.10 -3.23 -8.04
C LEU A 112 -7.09 -1.73 -7.75
N ALA A 113 -7.89 -0.97 -8.50
CA ALA A 113 -8.18 0.41 -8.21
C ALA A 113 -9.67 0.62 -8.10
N ILE A 114 -10.13 1.29 -7.05
CA ILE A 114 -11.56 1.55 -6.78
C ILE A 114 -11.74 3.05 -6.59
N GLU A 115 -12.59 3.66 -7.39
CA GLU A 115 -13.02 5.03 -7.19
C GLU A 115 -14.33 5.05 -6.40
N LEU A 116 -14.35 5.81 -5.31
CA LEU A 116 -15.52 5.98 -4.46
C LEU A 116 -16.14 7.36 -4.69
N LYS A 117 -17.47 7.46 -4.48
CA LYS A 117 -18.25 8.68 -4.77
C LYS A 117 -18.03 9.77 -3.73
N GLY A 118 -17.93 9.39 -2.45
CA GLY A 118 -17.73 10.34 -1.35
C GLY A 118 -16.32 10.92 -1.33
N SER A 119 -16.14 12.00 -0.59
CA SER A 119 -14.84 12.65 -0.38
C SER A 119 -14.09 12.10 0.84
N HIS A 120 -14.81 11.50 1.79
CA HIS A 120 -14.25 11.01 3.04
C HIS A 120 -14.81 9.65 3.44
N TYR A 121 -13.91 8.73 3.82
CA TYR A 121 -14.29 7.42 4.34
C TYR A 121 -13.49 7.10 5.60
N SER A 122 -14.16 6.50 6.58
CA SER A 122 -13.48 6.04 7.78
C SER A 122 -12.54 4.86 7.48
N ARG A 123 -11.54 4.68 8.33
CA ARG A 123 -10.62 3.53 8.25
C ARG A 123 -11.38 2.20 8.28
N SER A 124 -12.44 2.09 9.08
CA SER A 124 -13.27 0.90 9.18
C SER A 124 -14.06 0.62 7.90
N ALA A 125 -14.57 1.66 7.24
CA ALA A 125 -15.28 1.53 5.96
C ALA A 125 -14.36 0.96 4.87
N LEU A 126 -13.20 1.59 4.64
CA LEU A 126 -12.23 1.11 3.63
C LEU A 126 -11.70 -0.30 3.96
N ALA A 127 -11.47 -0.60 5.25
CA ALA A 127 -11.09 -1.94 5.67
C ALA A 127 -12.21 -2.96 5.44
N GLY A 128 -13.47 -2.57 5.59
CA GLY A 128 -14.64 -3.39 5.27
C GLY A 128 -14.68 -3.75 3.79
N ILE A 129 -14.61 -2.76 2.91
CA ILE A 129 -14.55 -2.96 1.45
C ILE A 129 -13.38 -3.88 1.09
N THR A 130 -12.19 -3.62 1.64
CA THR A 130 -10.99 -4.45 1.38
C THR A 130 -11.21 -5.91 1.74
N ARG A 131 -11.84 -6.20 2.89
CA ARG A 131 -12.15 -7.59 3.28
C ARG A 131 -13.14 -8.24 2.36
N GLU A 132 -14.21 -7.54 1.99
CA GLU A 132 -15.25 -8.09 1.11
C GLU A 132 -14.67 -8.41 -0.28
N VAL A 133 -13.90 -7.49 -0.86
CA VAL A 133 -13.22 -7.73 -2.14
C VAL A 133 -12.28 -8.93 -2.05
N ASN A 134 -11.50 -9.03 -0.99
CA ASN A 134 -10.55 -10.13 -0.83
C ASN A 134 -11.21 -11.49 -0.60
N LYS A 135 -12.49 -11.55 -0.23
CA LYS A 135 -13.25 -12.83 -0.18
C LYS A 135 -13.55 -13.39 -1.56
N LEU A 136 -13.54 -12.56 -2.60
CA LEU A 136 -13.78 -13.02 -3.97
C LEU A 136 -12.59 -13.80 -4.56
N PHE A 137 -11.41 -13.67 -3.99
CA PHE A 137 -10.17 -14.20 -4.53
C PHE A 137 -9.50 -15.17 -3.56
N ASP A 138 -8.78 -16.14 -4.12
CA ASP A 138 -7.96 -17.07 -3.33
C ASP A 138 -6.55 -16.50 -3.04
N MET A 139 -6.16 -15.44 -3.72
CA MET A 139 -4.92 -14.68 -3.54
C MET A 139 -5.20 -13.29 -2.96
N PRO A 140 -4.23 -12.67 -2.28
CA PRO A 140 -4.42 -11.33 -1.74
C PRO A 140 -4.55 -10.28 -2.84
N ALA A 141 -5.44 -9.32 -2.62
CA ALA A 141 -5.60 -8.14 -3.46
C ALA A 141 -5.16 -6.89 -2.70
N LEU A 142 -4.23 -6.15 -3.31
CA LEU A 142 -3.87 -4.78 -2.94
C LEU A 142 -4.83 -3.84 -3.65
N ILE A 143 -5.41 -2.91 -2.91
CA ILE A 143 -6.43 -2.00 -3.44
C ILE A 143 -5.97 -0.55 -3.27
N LEU A 144 -6.01 0.20 -4.37
CA LEU A 144 -5.86 1.64 -4.39
C LEU A 144 -7.24 2.27 -4.42
N PHE A 145 -7.65 2.93 -3.34
CA PHE A 145 -8.89 3.68 -3.28
C PHE A 145 -8.63 5.14 -3.62
N ARG A 146 -9.40 5.68 -4.56
CA ARG A 146 -9.49 7.12 -4.80
C ARG A 146 -10.82 7.64 -4.26
N HIS A 147 -10.78 8.68 -3.45
CA HIS A 147 -11.98 9.40 -3.01
C HIS A 147 -11.64 10.89 -2.83
N GLY A 148 -12.45 11.76 -3.44
CA GLY A 148 -12.13 13.18 -3.50
C GLY A 148 -10.73 13.42 -4.12
N ASP A 149 -9.90 14.20 -3.44
CA ASP A 149 -8.50 14.48 -3.84
C ASP A 149 -7.49 13.63 -3.05
N THR A 150 -7.89 12.44 -2.62
CA THR A 150 -7.04 11.55 -1.83
C THR A 150 -6.94 10.16 -2.44
N LEU A 151 -5.79 9.53 -2.19
CA LEU A 151 -5.51 8.13 -2.47
C LEU A 151 -5.31 7.39 -1.14
N THR A 152 -5.85 6.19 -1.04
CA THR A 152 -5.59 5.27 0.08
C THR A 152 -5.11 3.93 -0.46
N LEU A 153 -3.98 3.46 0.02
CA LEU A 153 -3.46 2.14 -0.27
C LEU A 153 -3.92 1.16 0.82
N SER A 154 -4.49 0.02 0.41
CA SER A 154 -5.01 -1.01 1.31
C SER A 154 -4.42 -2.38 1.01
N ILE A 155 -3.93 -3.04 2.05
CA ILE A 155 -3.39 -4.40 1.99
C ILE A 155 -4.02 -5.22 3.10
N ILE A 156 -4.43 -6.46 2.79
CA ILE A 156 -4.95 -7.38 3.78
C ILE A 156 -3.93 -8.45 4.13
N ASN A 157 -3.82 -8.76 5.42
CA ASN A 157 -3.06 -9.91 5.87
C ASN A 157 -3.90 -11.18 5.72
N ARG A 158 -3.31 -12.21 5.11
CA ARG A 158 -3.88 -13.54 4.97
C ARG A 158 -2.98 -14.57 5.65
N ARG A 159 -3.56 -15.53 6.32
CA ARG A 159 -2.85 -16.70 6.84
C ARG A 159 -3.64 -17.96 6.61
N LEU A 160 -2.95 -19.08 6.54
CA LEU A 160 -3.61 -20.38 6.49
C LEU A 160 -4.42 -20.65 7.78
N HIS A 161 -5.58 -21.24 7.60
CA HIS A 161 -6.42 -21.66 8.72
C HIS A 161 -5.72 -22.79 9.50
N LYS A 162 -5.64 -22.65 10.84
CA LYS A 162 -4.88 -23.61 11.68
C LYS A 162 -5.44 -25.04 11.70
N ARG A 163 -6.73 -25.22 11.41
CA ARG A 163 -7.43 -26.50 11.53
C ARG A 163 -7.90 -27.08 10.20
N GLU A 164 -8.01 -26.28 9.16
CA GLU A 164 -8.54 -26.69 7.86
C GLU A 164 -7.49 -26.37 6.78
N ALA A 165 -6.84 -27.43 6.29
CA ALA A 165 -5.88 -27.30 5.20
C ALA A 165 -6.58 -26.76 3.95
N GLY A 166 -5.99 -25.73 3.32
CA GLY A 166 -6.52 -25.11 2.11
C GLY A 166 -7.50 -23.95 2.33
N LYS A 167 -7.90 -23.64 3.58
CA LYS A 167 -8.60 -22.41 3.91
C LYS A 167 -7.64 -21.33 4.40
N ASP A 168 -7.91 -20.10 4.01
CA ASP A 168 -7.22 -18.94 4.55
C ASP A 168 -8.14 -18.11 5.47
N VAL A 169 -7.51 -17.33 6.32
CA VAL A 169 -8.18 -16.39 7.20
C VAL A 169 -7.75 -15.00 6.83
N LEU A 170 -8.72 -14.15 6.50
CA LEU A 170 -8.49 -12.72 6.29
C LEU A 170 -8.33 -12.05 7.66
N GLU A 171 -7.14 -11.53 7.92
CA GLU A 171 -6.82 -10.94 9.21
C GLU A 171 -6.93 -9.39 9.18
N LYS A 172 -5.90 -8.74 9.66
CA LYS A 172 -5.81 -7.29 9.78
C LYS A 172 -5.66 -6.65 8.39
N VAL A 173 -6.46 -5.63 8.14
CA VAL A 173 -6.26 -4.71 7.01
C VAL A 173 -5.36 -3.57 7.45
N THR A 174 -4.32 -3.32 6.67
CA THR A 174 -3.42 -2.20 6.85
C THR A 174 -3.68 -1.16 5.77
N LEU A 175 -3.81 0.10 6.18
CA LEU A 175 -4.16 1.22 5.31
C LEU A 175 -3.12 2.33 5.45
N ILE A 176 -2.68 2.86 4.31
CA ILE A 176 -2.06 4.19 4.21
C ILE A 176 -3.14 5.11 3.67
N GLN A 177 -3.73 5.92 4.57
CA GLN A 177 -4.87 6.78 4.24
C GLN A 177 -4.43 8.20 3.91
N ASP A 178 -5.34 8.89 3.21
CA ASP A 178 -5.33 10.34 3.04
C ASP A 178 -4.06 10.88 2.38
N ILE A 179 -3.52 10.12 1.42
CA ILE A 179 -2.44 10.58 0.56
C ILE A 179 -3.02 11.68 -0.34
N GLN A 180 -2.73 12.95 -0.02
CA GLN A 180 -3.19 14.08 -0.81
C GLN A 180 -2.55 14.07 -2.19
N LEU A 181 -3.36 14.13 -3.25
CA LEU A 181 -2.90 14.04 -4.64
C LEU A 181 -2.31 15.36 -5.15
N THR A 182 -2.92 16.48 -4.74
CA THR A 182 -2.48 17.83 -5.14
C THR A 182 -1.25 18.32 -4.41
N ASN A 183 -1.19 18.04 -3.11
CA ASN A 183 -0.10 18.48 -2.24
C ASN A 183 0.32 17.35 -1.32
N THR A 184 0.98 16.36 -1.90
CA THR A 184 1.37 15.15 -1.17
C THR A 184 2.38 15.46 -0.08
N HIS A 185 2.04 15.10 1.15
CA HIS A 185 2.93 15.24 2.29
C HIS A 185 4.17 14.34 2.12
N ARG A 186 5.35 14.86 2.44
CA ARG A 186 6.62 14.14 2.29
C ARG A 186 6.61 12.75 2.96
N ALA A 187 5.99 12.62 4.13
CA ALA A 187 5.91 11.33 4.83
C ALA A 187 5.19 10.26 4.01
N HIS A 188 4.15 10.61 3.24
CA HIS A 188 3.48 9.66 2.35
C HIS A 188 4.37 9.25 1.18
N ILE A 189 5.15 10.19 0.62
CA ILE A 189 6.13 9.88 -0.44
C ILE A 189 7.20 8.94 0.10
N ASP A 190 7.70 9.18 1.31
CA ASP A 190 8.71 8.33 1.97
C ASP A 190 8.15 6.90 2.23
N ILE A 191 6.90 6.78 2.71
CA ILE A 191 6.25 5.47 2.90
C ILE A 191 6.09 4.74 1.57
N LEU A 192 5.64 5.42 0.51
CA LEU A 192 5.50 4.81 -0.81
C LEU A 192 6.86 4.38 -1.39
N ALA A 193 7.91 5.21 -1.21
CA ALA A 193 9.28 4.85 -1.62
C ALA A 193 9.78 3.60 -0.86
N ASP A 194 9.47 3.48 0.43
CA ASP A 194 9.80 2.32 1.25
C ASP A 194 9.06 1.04 0.80
N LEU A 195 7.92 1.19 0.12
CA LEU A 195 7.16 0.09 -0.48
C LEU A 195 7.64 -0.30 -1.89
N SER A 196 8.58 0.43 -2.48
CA SER A 196 9.15 -0.01 -3.75
C SER A 196 9.82 -1.36 -3.62
N LEU A 197 9.72 -2.19 -4.67
CA LEU A 197 10.21 -3.56 -4.67
C LEU A 197 11.70 -3.63 -4.30
N SER A 198 12.50 -2.71 -4.86
CA SER A 198 13.94 -2.62 -4.58
C SER A 198 14.24 -2.18 -3.14
N ALA A 199 13.49 -1.23 -2.58
CA ALA A 199 13.68 -0.79 -1.20
C ALA A 199 13.28 -1.88 -0.21
N LEU A 200 12.17 -2.56 -0.46
CA LEU A 200 11.73 -3.69 0.36
C LEU A 200 12.76 -4.82 0.38
N HIS A 201 13.25 -5.21 -0.79
CA HIS A 201 14.25 -6.28 -0.89
C HIS A 201 15.55 -5.90 -0.17
N ARG A 202 16.04 -4.68 -0.36
CA ARG A 202 17.26 -4.18 0.29
C ARG A 202 17.17 -4.23 1.83
N ARG A 203 15.96 -4.00 2.37
CA ARG A 203 15.74 -4.00 3.83
C ARG A 203 15.43 -5.37 4.41
N ARG A 204 14.86 -6.30 3.62
CA ARG A 204 14.26 -7.52 4.15
C ARG A 204 14.67 -8.80 3.42
N SER A 205 15.43 -8.70 2.34
CA SER A 205 16.05 -9.83 1.62
C SER A 205 15.10 -11.01 1.38
N PHE A 206 13.87 -10.74 0.89
CA PHE A 206 12.91 -11.79 0.57
C PHE A 206 13.24 -12.47 -0.76
N THR A 207 12.88 -13.75 -0.91
CA THR A 207 13.13 -14.57 -2.10
C THR A 207 11.86 -15.20 -2.67
N ASN A 208 10.69 -14.91 -2.09
CA ASN A 208 9.40 -15.42 -2.53
C ASN A 208 8.23 -14.49 -2.12
N PHE A 209 7.01 -14.79 -2.59
CA PHE A 209 5.84 -13.96 -2.30
C PHE A 209 5.46 -13.91 -0.82
N VAL A 210 5.70 -14.95 -0.05
CA VAL A 210 5.44 -14.92 1.40
C VAL A 210 6.36 -13.89 2.05
N GLY A 211 7.65 -13.92 1.71
CA GLY A 211 8.62 -12.94 2.19
C GLY A 211 8.28 -11.51 1.73
N LEU A 212 7.85 -11.32 0.49
CA LEU A 212 7.38 -10.03 -0.02
C LEU A 212 6.15 -9.55 0.75
N HIS A 213 5.17 -10.43 0.99
CA HIS A 213 3.99 -10.10 1.79
C HIS A 213 4.35 -9.69 3.22
N GLU A 214 5.23 -10.44 3.87
CA GLU A 214 5.74 -10.09 5.20
C GLU A 214 6.52 -8.77 5.20
N ALA A 215 7.29 -8.50 4.13
CA ALA A 215 8.01 -7.24 3.99
C ALA A 215 7.05 -6.05 3.90
N TRP A 216 5.94 -6.19 3.14
CA TRP A 216 4.88 -5.19 3.10
C TRP A 216 4.23 -4.99 4.47
N GLN A 217 3.83 -6.08 5.12
CA GLN A 217 3.18 -6.02 6.43
C GLN A 217 4.05 -5.30 7.47
N LYS A 218 5.33 -5.65 7.54
CA LYS A 218 6.28 -5.04 8.48
C LYS A 218 6.58 -3.57 8.13
N THR A 219 6.63 -3.22 6.85
CA THR A 219 6.86 -1.82 6.42
C THR A 219 5.65 -0.94 6.74
N LEU A 220 4.44 -1.51 6.67
CA LEU A 220 3.18 -0.83 6.95
C LEU A 220 2.72 -0.98 8.40
N ASP A 221 3.46 -1.70 9.24
CA ASP A 221 3.09 -1.82 10.65
C ASP A 221 3.18 -0.46 11.33
N THR A 222 2.07 -0.05 11.93
CA THR A 222 1.96 1.24 12.63
C THR A 222 2.99 1.38 13.76
N SER A 223 3.38 0.26 14.38
CA SER A 223 4.40 0.26 15.44
C SER A 223 5.78 0.61 14.89
N GLU A 224 6.16 0.09 13.73
CA GLU A 224 7.42 0.43 13.07
C GLU A 224 7.43 1.87 12.55
N LEU A 225 6.31 2.33 11.99
CA LEU A 225 6.16 3.72 11.53
C LEU A 225 6.25 4.71 12.70
N ASN A 226 5.59 4.41 13.83
CA ASN A 226 5.68 5.22 15.03
C ASN A 226 7.09 5.24 15.60
N LYS A 227 7.76 4.09 15.65
CA LYS A 227 9.14 3.99 16.13
C LYS A 227 10.10 4.85 15.30
N ARG A 228 10.00 4.81 13.97
CA ARG A 228 10.77 5.70 13.08
C ARG A 228 10.45 7.16 13.34
N PHE A 229 9.17 7.52 13.40
CA PHE A 229 8.74 8.88 13.69
C PHE A 229 9.34 9.42 15.00
N PHE A 230 9.26 8.65 16.08
CA PHE A 230 9.85 9.05 17.35
C PHE A 230 11.38 9.14 17.30
N GLN A 231 12.04 8.28 16.54
CA GLN A 231 13.47 8.34 16.35
C GLN A 231 13.87 9.59 15.54
N ASP A 232 13.16 9.90 14.46
CA ASP A 232 13.40 11.09 13.65
C ASP A 232 13.10 12.37 14.44
N LEU A 233 12.05 12.37 15.25
CA LEU A 233 11.70 13.48 16.14
C LEU A 233 12.78 13.69 17.20
N ALA A 234 13.30 12.63 17.82
CA ALA A 234 14.38 12.71 18.79
C ALA A 234 15.67 13.25 18.14
N ASN A 235 16.01 12.74 16.95
CA ASN A 235 17.18 13.22 16.20
C ASN A 235 17.05 14.71 15.85
N TRP A 236 15.85 15.12 15.39
CA TRP A 236 15.57 16.53 15.13
C TRP A 236 15.66 17.37 16.39
N TYR A 237 15.11 16.91 17.51
CA TYR A 237 15.13 17.61 18.78
C TYR A 237 16.59 17.83 19.27
N PHE A 238 17.40 16.78 19.28
CA PHE A 238 18.82 16.89 19.66
C PHE A 238 19.63 17.76 18.71
N TRP A 239 19.29 17.78 17.42
CA TRP A 239 19.89 18.70 16.47
C TRP A 239 19.46 20.15 16.72
N ALA A 240 18.19 20.39 17.03
CA ALA A 240 17.63 21.72 17.22
C ALA A 240 18.10 22.38 18.53
N LEU A 241 18.28 21.60 19.61
CA LEU A 241 18.68 22.11 20.93
C LEU A 241 19.88 23.07 20.89
N PRO A 242 20.99 22.79 20.23
CA PRO A 242 22.13 23.73 20.16
C PRO A 242 21.87 24.91 19.22
N GLN A 243 20.87 24.83 18.34
CA GLN A 243 20.56 25.87 17.36
C GLN A 243 19.53 26.88 17.89
N VAL A 244 18.68 26.48 18.82
CA VAL A 244 17.62 27.32 19.37
C VAL A 244 18.18 28.16 20.50
N ARG A 245 18.18 29.47 20.33
CA ARG A 245 18.38 30.43 21.41
C ARG A 245 17.02 30.96 21.83
N PHE A 246 16.58 30.59 23.02
CA PHE A 246 15.42 31.22 23.61
C PHE A 246 15.76 32.67 23.91
N PRO A 247 14.83 33.64 23.68
CA PRO A 247 15.00 35.00 24.19
C PRO A 247 15.34 34.88 25.67
N LYS A 248 16.40 35.51 26.12
CA LYS A 248 16.62 35.69 27.56
C LYS A 248 15.39 36.39 28.06
N ASP A 249 14.67 35.79 29.01
CA ASP A 249 13.64 36.49 29.73
C ASP A 249 14.23 37.81 30.17
N ALA A 250 13.60 38.88 29.75
CA ALA A 250 14.02 40.22 30.12
C ALA A 250 14.08 40.25 31.63
N GLU A 251 15.29 40.40 32.17
CA GLU A 251 15.61 40.61 33.57
C GLU A 251 15.36 39.43 34.57
N GLY A 252 16.41 38.64 34.79
CA GLY A 252 16.79 38.31 36.16
C GLY A 252 15.99 37.25 36.93
N ARG A 253 15.48 36.17 36.30
CA ARG A 253 15.14 34.95 37.04
C ARG A 253 15.99 33.78 36.53
N GLY A 254 17.00 33.45 37.29
CA GLY A 254 17.77 32.24 37.11
C GLY A 254 16.86 31.03 37.27
N GLY A 255 16.52 30.39 36.13
CA GLY A 255 15.90 29.10 36.12
C GLY A 255 16.95 28.06 36.42
N SER A 256 16.79 27.33 37.53
CA SER A 256 17.57 26.15 37.91
C SER A 256 17.51 25.12 36.79
N GLY A 257 18.70 24.69 36.34
CA GLY A 257 18.84 23.65 35.33
C GLY A 257 18.16 22.36 35.73
N PHE A 258 17.57 21.72 34.77
CA PHE A 258 17.23 20.31 34.86
C PHE A 258 18.53 19.49 34.70
N ALA A 259 18.88 18.77 35.74
CA ALA A 259 19.89 17.73 35.72
C ALA A 259 19.29 16.43 35.19
#